data_4d03b991cc586cf41c5c51a6202a1004
#
_entry.id   4d03b991cc586cf41c5c51a6202a1004
#
_cell.length_a   1.000
_cell.length_b   1.000
_cell.length_c   1.000
_cell.angle_alpha   90.00
_cell.angle_beta   90.00
_cell.angle_gamma   90.00
#
_symmetry.space_group_name_H-M   'P 1'
#
loop_
_entity.id
_entity.type
_entity.pdbx_description
1 polymer ?
#
loop_
_entity_poly.entity_id
_entity_poly.type
_entity_poly.pdbx_seq_one_letter_code
_entity_poly.pdbx_strand_id
1 'polypeptide(L)'
;MRATKQLRRLWRREGGFGPTALGVIASPLAALFGTAVRTRNFLYNVGALPASSAALPVISIGNLAVGGTGKTPLSGWLIRQLIRRGWKPALVTGGYGEDEILLHRKWNPQVPVIVAQRRLDGARESLELGRDIVVVDDGFQHRRMKREVDIVLLSPAHRFPPRLLPRGPFREPLEALRRAQLVLVIAKGGCELESARALVAELRRMPGIPQVEIFSFQPGEWETLDG
;
A
#
# COMPACT_ATOMS: atom_id res chain seq x y z
N MET A 1 -1.17 -4.94 -21.21
CA MET A 1 -2.36 -4.85 -20.32
C MET A 1 -3.11 -6.17 -20.09
N ARG A 2 -3.39 -7.03 -21.09
CA ARG A 2 -4.15 -8.30 -20.89
C ARG A 2 -3.41 -9.36 -20.04
N ALA A 3 -2.11 -9.54 -20.22
CA ALA A 3 -1.30 -10.51 -19.46
C ALA A 3 -1.28 -10.21 -17.94
N THR A 4 -1.21 -8.95 -17.56
CA THR A 4 -1.20 -8.53 -16.15
C THR A 4 -2.54 -8.82 -15.45
N LYS A 5 -3.66 -8.69 -16.16
CA LYS A 5 -4.99 -9.04 -15.63
C LYS A 5 -5.16 -10.56 -15.45
N GLN A 6 -4.61 -11.38 -16.36
CA GLN A 6 -4.64 -12.83 -16.24
C GLN A 6 -3.76 -13.34 -15.09
N LEU A 7 -2.53 -12.82 -14.95
CA LEU A 7 -1.64 -13.12 -13.82
C LEU A 7 -2.28 -12.76 -12.47
N ARG A 8 -2.92 -11.58 -12.38
CA ARG A 8 -3.66 -11.17 -11.17
C ARG A 8 -4.83 -12.11 -10.85
N ARG A 9 -5.54 -12.65 -11.84
CA ARG A 9 -6.62 -13.63 -11.62
C ARG A 9 -6.09 -14.98 -11.13
N LEU A 10 -4.97 -15.46 -11.67
CA LEU A 10 -4.30 -16.68 -11.20
C LEU A 10 -3.79 -16.53 -9.77
N TRP A 11 -3.17 -15.40 -9.44
CA TRP A 11 -2.71 -15.13 -8.07
C TRP A 11 -3.86 -15.01 -7.06
N ARG A 12 -5.02 -14.48 -7.46
CA ARG A 12 -6.21 -14.41 -6.59
C ARG A 12 -6.84 -15.76 -6.33
N ARG A 13 -6.90 -16.65 -7.35
CA ARG A 13 -7.51 -17.98 -7.21
C ARG A 13 -6.63 -18.97 -6.44
N GLU A 14 -5.32 -18.92 -6.63
CA GLU A 14 -4.39 -19.94 -6.14
C GLU A 14 -3.35 -19.41 -5.15
N GLY A 15 -3.36 -18.11 -4.84
CA GLY A 15 -2.35 -17.47 -3.97
C GLY A 15 -0.94 -17.48 -4.57
N GLY A 16 -0.83 -17.62 -5.89
CA GLY A 16 0.39 -17.79 -6.65
C GLY A 16 0.46 -19.15 -7.36
N PHE A 17 1.49 -19.33 -8.17
CA PHE A 17 1.71 -20.61 -8.84
C PHE A 17 2.02 -21.70 -7.80
N GLY A 18 1.14 -22.69 -7.73
CA GLY A 18 1.30 -23.89 -6.90
C GLY A 18 2.42 -24.81 -7.42
N PRO A 19 2.36 -26.14 -7.16
CA PRO A 19 3.31 -27.14 -7.64
C PRO A 19 3.11 -27.48 -9.13
N THR A 20 2.79 -26.48 -9.95
CA THR A 20 2.70 -26.58 -11.41
C THR A 20 4.08 -26.34 -12.02
N ALA A 21 4.30 -26.79 -13.26
CA ALA A 21 5.56 -26.54 -13.99
C ALA A 21 5.95 -25.04 -13.97
N LEU A 22 4.97 -24.16 -14.09
CA LEU A 22 5.15 -22.70 -14.01
C LEU A 22 5.62 -22.24 -12.62
N GLY A 23 5.12 -22.87 -11.56
CA GLY A 23 5.54 -22.61 -10.17
C GLY A 23 6.96 -23.04 -9.89
N VAL A 24 7.41 -24.14 -10.50
CA VAL A 24 8.79 -24.63 -10.38
C VAL A 24 9.75 -23.65 -11.05
N ILE A 25 9.45 -23.21 -12.29
CA ILE A 25 10.27 -22.23 -13.01
C ILE A 25 10.27 -20.86 -12.31
N ALA A 26 9.15 -20.43 -11.74
CA ALA A 26 9.05 -19.14 -11.04
C ALA A 26 9.77 -19.15 -9.68
N SER A 27 10.08 -20.32 -9.09
CA SER A 27 10.68 -20.41 -7.76
C SER A 27 12.08 -19.80 -7.66
N PRO A 28 13.06 -20.10 -8.54
CA PRO A 28 14.37 -19.48 -8.48
C PRO A 28 14.31 -17.97 -8.74
N LEU A 29 13.43 -17.51 -9.63
CA LEU A 29 13.24 -16.09 -9.89
C LEU A 29 12.65 -15.37 -8.67
N ALA A 30 11.72 -16.01 -7.97
CA ALA A 30 11.15 -15.47 -6.74
C ALA A 30 12.17 -15.44 -5.59
N ALA A 31 13.07 -16.43 -5.52
CA ALA A 31 14.17 -16.44 -4.55
C ALA A 31 15.14 -15.30 -4.83
N LEU A 32 15.57 -15.12 -6.09
CA LEU A 32 16.43 -14.01 -6.52
C LEU A 32 15.81 -12.65 -6.23
N PHE A 33 14.54 -12.47 -6.60
CA PHE A 33 13.77 -11.26 -6.30
C PHE A 33 13.70 -11.01 -4.79
N GLY A 34 13.41 -12.05 -4.01
CA GLY A 34 13.32 -11.97 -2.55
C GLY A 34 14.65 -11.56 -1.92
N THR A 35 15.78 -12.12 -2.42
CA THR A 35 17.12 -11.73 -1.98
C THR A 35 17.40 -10.26 -2.30
N ALA A 36 17.15 -9.83 -3.54
CA ALA A 36 17.35 -8.44 -3.95
C ALA A 36 16.53 -7.46 -3.09
N VAL A 37 15.27 -7.79 -2.80
CA VAL A 37 14.40 -6.97 -1.94
C VAL A 37 14.91 -6.93 -0.51
N ARG A 38 15.34 -8.06 0.07
CA ARG A 38 15.89 -8.10 1.44
C ARG A 38 17.20 -7.31 1.53
N THR A 39 18.10 -7.48 0.56
CA THR A 39 19.36 -6.73 0.50
C THR A 39 19.08 -5.23 0.40
N ARG A 40 18.21 -4.79 -0.51
CA ARG A 40 17.80 -3.38 -0.62
C ARG A 40 17.27 -2.86 0.72
N ASN A 41 16.39 -3.62 1.36
CA ASN A 41 15.79 -3.21 2.63
C ASN A 41 16.83 -3.15 3.75
N PHE A 42 17.75 -4.08 3.80
CA PHE A 42 18.87 -4.05 4.74
C PHE A 42 19.74 -2.80 4.53
N LEU A 43 20.16 -2.50 3.31
CA LEU A 43 20.98 -1.33 2.99
C LEU A 43 20.32 -0.01 3.42
N TYR A 44 18.98 0.12 3.26
CA TYR A 44 18.25 1.27 3.80
C TYR A 44 18.22 1.28 5.34
N ASN A 45 18.07 0.11 5.97
CA ASN A 45 17.98 0.02 7.44
C ASN A 45 19.30 0.42 8.12
N VAL A 46 20.44 0.07 7.50
CA VAL A 46 21.77 0.44 8.01
C VAL A 46 22.25 1.82 7.53
N GLY A 47 21.41 2.54 6.78
CA GLY A 47 21.75 3.88 6.27
C GLY A 47 22.72 3.91 5.09
N ALA A 48 23.08 2.76 4.50
CA ALA A 48 23.96 2.69 3.34
C ALA A 48 23.32 3.24 2.05
N LEU A 49 21.98 3.28 1.99
CA LEU A 49 21.26 3.97 0.93
C LEU A 49 20.61 5.24 1.48
N PRO A 50 20.76 6.39 0.80
CA PRO A 50 20.25 7.67 1.27
C PRO A 50 18.71 7.73 1.19
N ALA A 51 18.10 8.32 2.23
CA ALA A 51 16.70 8.70 2.24
C ALA A 51 16.59 10.19 2.57
N SER A 52 15.87 10.93 1.75
CA SER A 52 15.72 12.39 1.87
C SER A 52 14.38 12.75 2.52
N SER A 53 14.38 13.82 3.32
CA SER A 53 13.15 14.42 3.85
C SER A 53 12.49 15.32 2.80
N ALA A 54 11.17 15.40 2.87
CA ALA A 54 10.36 16.29 2.04
C ALA A 54 10.17 17.69 2.64
N ALA A 55 10.75 17.96 3.82
CA ALA A 55 10.51 19.16 4.63
C ALA A 55 9.04 19.34 5.09
N LEU A 56 8.20 18.36 4.85
CA LEU A 56 6.82 18.24 5.33
C LEU A 56 6.63 16.88 5.97
N PRO A 57 5.74 16.75 6.96
CA PRO A 57 5.28 15.45 7.45
C PRO A 57 4.67 14.62 6.32
N VAL A 58 5.07 13.35 6.23
CA VAL A 58 4.61 12.43 5.20
C VAL A 58 3.95 11.21 5.83
N ILE A 59 2.69 10.96 5.48
CA ILE A 59 1.98 9.71 5.80
C ILE A 59 1.92 8.88 4.52
N SER A 60 2.50 7.70 4.55
CA SER A 60 2.46 6.77 3.43
C SER A 60 1.39 5.71 3.65
N ILE A 61 0.54 5.50 2.66
CA ILE A 61 -0.39 4.38 2.60
C ILE A 61 0.12 3.43 1.52
N GLY A 62 0.34 2.18 1.89
CA GLY A 62 0.88 1.20 0.97
C GLY A 62 0.38 -0.22 1.24
N ASN A 63 0.90 -1.18 0.52
CA ASN A 63 0.64 -2.59 0.74
C ASN A 63 1.86 -3.44 0.36
N LEU A 64 1.87 -4.70 0.76
CA LEU A 64 2.94 -5.63 0.40
C LEU A 64 2.67 -6.37 -0.92
N ALA A 65 1.43 -6.44 -1.37
CA ALA A 65 1.05 -7.24 -2.53
C ALA A 65 0.55 -6.38 -3.70
N VAL A 66 0.69 -6.88 -4.90
CA VAL A 66 0.09 -6.26 -6.09
C VAL A 66 -1.41 -6.49 -6.08
N GLY A 67 -2.20 -5.43 -6.20
CA GLY A 67 -3.67 -5.52 -6.28
C GLY A 67 -4.41 -4.47 -5.47
N GLY A 68 -5.73 -4.50 -5.57
CA GLY A 68 -6.64 -3.58 -4.89
C GLY A 68 -6.86 -3.96 -3.43
N THR A 69 -6.03 -3.46 -2.54
CA THR A 69 -6.16 -3.68 -1.09
C THR A 69 -6.96 -2.58 -0.38
N GLY A 70 -7.53 -1.61 -1.13
CA GLY A 70 -8.29 -0.51 -0.53
C GLY A 70 -7.44 0.72 -0.19
N LYS A 71 -6.26 0.89 -0.81
CA LYS A 71 -5.42 2.08 -0.58
C LYS A 71 -6.15 3.38 -0.91
N THR A 72 -6.70 3.48 -2.11
CA THR A 72 -7.39 4.67 -2.62
C THR A 72 -8.53 5.15 -1.71
N PRO A 73 -9.49 4.31 -1.28
CA PRO A 73 -10.52 4.75 -0.34
C PRO A 73 -9.97 5.11 1.04
N LEU A 74 -8.93 4.41 1.53
CA LEU A 74 -8.30 4.78 2.81
C LEU A 74 -7.59 6.12 2.71
N SER A 75 -6.86 6.38 1.62
CA SER A 75 -6.20 7.67 1.38
C SER A 75 -7.21 8.81 1.34
N GLY A 76 -8.33 8.64 0.63
CA GLY A 76 -9.40 9.61 0.59
C GLY A 76 -10.07 9.86 1.95
N TRP A 77 -10.28 8.81 2.75
CA TRP A 77 -10.79 8.92 4.10
C TRP A 77 -9.80 9.64 5.03
N LEU A 78 -8.53 9.27 4.99
CA LEU A 78 -7.49 9.91 5.82
C LEU A 78 -7.37 11.40 5.51
N ILE A 79 -7.37 11.77 4.24
CA ILE A 79 -7.36 13.18 3.82
C ILE A 79 -8.52 13.96 4.46
N ARG A 80 -9.75 13.42 4.43
CA ARG A 80 -10.91 14.06 5.09
C ARG A 80 -10.71 14.20 6.61
N GLN A 81 -10.09 13.18 7.26
CA GLN A 81 -9.80 13.26 8.69
C GLN A 81 -8.73 14.32 9.01
N LEU A 82 -7.73 14.48 8.16
CA LEU A 82 -6.71 15.53 8.31
C LEU A 82 -7.33 16.93 8.17
N ILE A 83 -8.16 17.14 7.15
CA ILE A 83 -8.87 18.42 6.95
C ILE A 83 -9.74 18.76 8.16
N ARG A 84 -10.51 17.79 8.69
CA ARG A 84 -11.34 17.99 9.89
C ARG A 84 -10.53 18.41 11.13
N ARG A 85 -9.22 18.09 11.16
CA ARG A 85 -8.30 18.49 12.22
C ARG A 85 -7.52 19.77 11.91
N GLY A 86 -7.87 20.47 10.86
CA GLY A 86 -7.25 21.75 10.47
C GLY A 86 -6.00 21.66 9.64
N TRP A 87 -5.59 20.44 9.20
CA TRP A 87 -4.46 20.27 8.30
C TRP A 87 -4.82 20.66 6.86
N LYS A 88 -3.81 21.07 6.11
CA LYS A 88 -3.87 21.36 4.67
C LYS A 88 -3.15 20.26 3.87
N PRO A 89 -3.76 19.07 3.71
CA PRO A 89 -3.08 17.95 3.06
C PRO A 89 -2.92 18.16 1.55
N ALA A 90 -1.89 17.48 0.99
CA ALA A 90 -1.81 17.14 -0.42
C ALA A 90 -1.79 15.62 -0.58
N LEU A 91 -2.27 15.13 -1.72
CA LEU A 91 -2.12 13.73 -2.12
C LEU A 91 -1.05 13.62 -3.19
N VAL A 92 -0.08 12.72 -2.99
CA VAL A 92 0.93 12.38 -3.98
C VAL A 92 0.75 10.94 -4.43
N THR A 93 0.60 10.72 -5.73
CA THR A 93 0.41 9.40 -6.33
C THR A 93 1.35 9.18 -7.52
N GLY A 94 1.49 7.90 -7.97
CA GLY A 94 2.31 7.54 -9.13
C GLY A 94 1.62 7.62 -10.47
N GLY A 95 0.34 7.90 -10.49
CA GLY A 95 -0.42 8.02 -11.72
C GLY A 95 -0.72 6.71 -12.43
N TYR A 96 -0.73 5.58 -11.71
CA TYR A 96 -0.98 4.26 -12.32
C TYR A 96 -2.44 3.98 -12.68
N GLY A 97 -3.38 4.85 -12.32
CA GLY A 97 -4.80 4.76 -12.64
C GLY A 97 -5.39 6.15 -12.77
N GLU A 98 -5.85 6.54 -13.97
CA GLU A 98 -6.56 7.81 -14.17
C GLU A 98 -7.86 7.85 -13.36
N ASP A 99 -8.52 6.71 -13.22
CA ASP A 99 -9.72 6.51 -12.41
C ASP A 99 -9.46 6.78 -10.91
N GLU A 100 -8.31 6.38 -10.36
CA GLU A 100 -7.95 6.66 -8.98
C GLU A 100 -7.74 8.17 -8.75
N ILE A 101 -7.10 8.86 -9.68
CA ILE A 101 -6.89 10.32 -9.62
C ILE A 101 -8.23 11.06 -9.67
N LEU A 102 -9.13 10.66 -10.56
CA LEU A 102 -10.47 11.25 -10.70
C LEU A 102 -11.30 11.06 -9.42
N LEU A 103 -11.25 9.87 -8.82
CA LEU A 103 -11.91 9.60 -7.54
C LEU A 103 -11.41 10.52 -6.42
N HIS A 104 -10.10 10.70 -6.29
CA HIS A 104 -9.57 11.60 -5.27
C HIS A 104 -9.99 13.05 -5.48
N ARG A 105 -9.98 13.53 -6.74
CA ARG A 105 -10.44 14.87 -7.09
C ARG A 105 -11.96 15.05 -6.80
N LYS A 106 -12.76 14.02 -7.06
CA LYS A 106 -14.20 14.03 -6.75
C LYS A 106 -14.45 14.05 -5.23
N TRP A 107 -13.74 13.20 -4.47
CA TRP A 107 -13.95 13.07 -3.03
C TRP A 107 -13.42 14.25 -2.20
N ASN A 108 -12.36 14.90 -2.65
CA ASN A 108 -11.68 15.96 -1.93
C ASN A 108 -11.25 17.08 -2.91
N PRO A 109 -12.19 17.83 -3.52
CA PRO A 109 -11.90 18.76 -4.63
C PRO A 109 -10.95 19.89 -4.23
N GLN A 110 -10.87 20.24 -2.94
CA GLN A 110 -9.99 21.28 -2.40
C GLN A 110 -8.55 20.80 -2.16
N VAL A 111 -8.26 19.50 -2.37
CA VAL A 111 -6.95 18.90 -2.11
C VAL A 111 -6.22 18.70 -3.42
N PRO A 112 -5.00 19.26 -3.58
CA PRO A 112 -4.20 19.00 -4.76
C PRO A 112 -3.81 17.51 -4.85
N VAL A 113 -4.05 16.93 -6.01
CA VAL A 113 -3.62 15.58 -6.37
C VAL A 113 -2.43 15.70 -7.31
N ILE A 114 -1.25 15.44 -6.79
CA ILE A 114 0.03 15.59 -7.49
C ILE A 114 0.45 14.22 -8.01
N VAL A 115 0.67 14.13 -9.31
CA VAL A 115 1.14 12.91 -9.96
C VAL A 115 2.65 13.01 -10.15
N ALA A 116 3.40 12.24 -9.37
CA ALA A 116 4.86 12.25 -9.43
C ALA A 116 5.42 10.83 -9.35
N GLN A 117 6.25 10.43 -10.31
CA GLN A 117 6.93 9.12 -10.26
C GLN A 117 7.90 9.04 -9.08
N ARG A 118 8.64 10.13 -8.82
CA ARG A 118 9.42 10.29 -7.60
C ARG A 118 8.56 10.98 -6.56
N ARG A 119 8.06 10.24 -5.59
CA ARG A 119 7.18 10.75 -4.52
C ARG A 119 7.77 11.93 -3.76
N LEU A 120 9.10 11.98 -3.65
CA LEU A 120 9.81 13.09 -3.01
C LEU A 120 9.60 14.42 -3.76
N ASP A 121 9.60 14.38 -5.09
CA ASP A 121 9.40 15.58 -5.90
C ASP A 121 7.97 16.10 -5.73
N GLY A 122 6.98 15.21 -5.75
CA GLY A 122 5.58 15.59 -5.47
C GLY A 122 5.37 16.11 -4.04
N ALA A 123 6.13 15.60 -3.07
CA ALA A 123 6.05 16.13 -1.70
C ALA A 123 6.68 17.54 -1.60
N ARG A 124 7.72 17.84 -2.36
CA ARG A 124 8.30 19.20 -2.45
C ARG A 124 7.34 20.17 -3.13
N GLU A 125 6.73 19.75 -4.24
CA GLU A 125 5.68 20.53 -4.91
C GLU A 125 4.51 20.84 -3.96
N SER A 126 4.17 19.89 -3.08
CA SER A 126 3.13 20.11 -2.05
C SER A 126 3.49 21.29 -1.12
N LEU A 127 4.77 21.43 -0.74
CA LEU A 127 5.24 22.53 0.09
C LEU A 127 5.09 23.87 -0.65
N GLU A 128 5.45 23.91 -1.93
CA GLU A 128 5.33 25.11 -2.78
C GLU A 128 3.86 25.55 -2.93
N LEU A 129 2.92 24.59 -2.88
CA LEU A 129 1.47 24.83 -2.86
C LEU A 129 0.93 25.23 -1.48
N GLY A 130 1.80 25.50 -0.49
CA GLY A 130 1.40 25.91 0.86
C GLY A 130 0.68 24.81 1.65
N ARG A 131 0.98 23.53 1.37
CA ARG A 131 0.48 22.41 2.16
C ARG A 131 1.38 22.14 3.35
N ASP A 132 0.81 21.56 4.40
CA ASP A 132 1.50 21.32 5.66
C ASP A 132 1.69 19.83 5.98
N ILE A 133 1.03 18.93 5.22
CA ILE A 133 1.16 17.49 5.32
C ILE A 133 0.92 16.81 3.98
N VAL A 134 1.60 15.70 3.74
CA VAL A 134 1.48 14.91 2.50
C VAL A 134 0.99 13.50 2.80
N VAL A 135 -0.04 13.07 2.09
CA VAL A 135 -0.47 11.67 2.03
C VAL A 135 0.07 11.08 0.72
N VAL A 136 0.82 10.00 0.83
CA VAL A 136 1.41 9.30 -0.34
C VAL A 136 0.66 8.01 -0.59
N ASP A 137 -0.01 7.91 -1.73
CA ASP A 137 -0.62 6.66 -2.16
C ASP A 137 0.40 5.74 -2.83
N ASP A 138 0.39 4.46 -2.43
CA ASP A 138 1.36 3.42 -2.79
C ASP A 138 2.82 3.81 -2.48
N GLY A 139 3.04 4.39 -1.27
CA GLY A 139 4.32 4.95 -0.84
C GLY A 139 5.29 3.96 -0.19
N PHE A 140 4.83 2.81 0.31
CA PHE A 140 5.60 1.93 1.19
C PHE A 140 6.92 1.42 0.60
N GLN A 141 6.98 1.14 -0.70
CA GLN A 141 8.19 0.72 -1.41
C GLN A 141 9.16 1.87 -1.73
N HIS A 142 8.71 3.14 -1.62
CA HIS A 142 9.51 4.31 -1.99
C HIS A 142 10.43 4.76 -0.85
N ARG A 143 11.41 3.91 -0.47
CA ARG A 143 12.31 4.10 0.66
C ARG A 143 13.29 5.28 0.55
N ARG A 144 13.44 5.87 -0.64
CA ARG A 144 14.26 7.09 -0.84
C ARG A 144 13.68 8.33 -0.18
N MET A 145 12.39 8.32 0.18
CA MET A 145 11.72 9.38 0.90
C MET A 145 11.52 8.96 2.35
N LYS A 146 11.93 9.80 3.31
CA LYS A 146 11.60 9.66 4.73
C LYS A 146 10.11 9.87 4.92
N ARG A 147 9.51 9.13 5.82
CA ARG A 147 8.10 9.21 6.18
C ARG A 147 7.97 9.13 7.69
N GLU A 148 7.08 9.90 8.25
CA GLU A 148 6.76 9.91 9.67
C GLU A 148 5.87 8.72 10.03
N VAL A 149 4.94 8.37 9.11
CA VAL A 149 4.03 7.25 9.32
C VAL A 149 3.90 6.43 8.05
N ASP A 150 4.14 5.13 8.16
CA ASP A 150 3.80 4.12 7.15
C ASP A 150 2.59 3.30 7.61
N ILE A 151 1.48 3.39 6.90
CA ILE A 151 0.28 2.56 7.08
C ILE A 151 0.28 1.49 6.00
N VAL A 152 0.32 0.22 6.39
CA VAL A 152 0.37 -0.89 5.43
C VAL A 152 -0.91 -1.70 5.46
N LEU A 153 -1.52 -1.86 4.29
CA LEU A 153 -2.75 -2.59 4.12
C LEU A 153 -2.48 -4.04 3.70
N LEU A 154 -3.17 -4.94 4.36
CA LEU A 154 -3.21 -6.36 3.99
C LEU A 154 -4.66 -6.78 3.72
N SER A 155 -4.83 -7.75 2.84
CA SER A 155 -6.13 -8.36 2.57
C SER A 155 -6.14 -9.80 3.10
N PRO A 156 -7.18 -10.24 3.81
CA PRO A 156 -7.32 -11.63 4.22
C PRO A 156 -7.50 -12.59 3.03
N ALA A 157 -7.83 -12.05 1.85
CA ALA A 157 -7.89 -12.84 0.63
C ALA A 157 -6.50 -13.29 0.11
N HIS A 158 -5.41 -12.72 0.62
CA HIS A 158 -4.07 -13.20 0.31
C HIS A 158 -3.74 -14.45 1.13
N ARG A 159 -3.21 -15.46 0.45
CA ARG A 159 -2.76 -16.68 1.13
C ARG A 159 -1.45 -16.46 1.89
N PHE A 160 -1.35 -17.06 3.06
CA PHE A 160 -0.15 -17.11 3.90
C PHE A 160 0.38 -18.55 3.99
N PRO A 161 1.71 -18.76 4.04
CA PRO A 161 2.77 -17.75 3.94
C PRO A 161 2.81 -17.09 2.56
N PRO A 162 3.19 -15.79 2.51
CA PRO A 162 3.16 -15.02 1.28
C PRO A 162 4.21 -15.49 0.28
N ARG A 163 3.82 -15.57 -0.99
CA ARG A 163 4.73 -15.86 -2.09
C ARG A 163 5.13 -14.58 -2.79
N LEU A 164 6.44 -14.36 -2.92
CA LEU A 164 6.97 -13.18 -3.61
C LEU A 164 6.83 -13.27 -5.12
N LEU A 165 6.90 -12.12 -5.78
CA LEU A 165 6.98 -12.03 -7.24
C LEU A 165 8.18 -12.83 -7.77
N PRO A 166 8.07 -13.49 -8.94
CA PRO A 166 6.87 -13.64 -9.76
C PRO A 166 5.98 -14.81 -9.34
N ARG A 167 6.37 -15.62 -8.34
CA ARG A 167 5.63 -16.81 -7.89
C ARG A 167 4.29 -16.49 -7.23
N GLY A 168 4.17 -15.32 -6.63
CA GLY A 168 2.95 -14.82 -5.99
C GLY A 168 2.83 -13.30 -6.08
N PRO A 169 1.82 -12.71 -5.45
CA PRO A 169 1.52 -11.29 -5.59
C PRO A 169 2.41 -10.37 -4.74
N PHE A 170 3.21 -10.89 -3.82
CA PHE A 170 3.91 -10.05 -2.85
C PHE A 170 5.15 -9.39 -3.43
N ARG A 171 5.22 -8.07 -3.25
CA ARG A 171 6.37 -7.21 -3.62
C ARG A 171 7.48 -7.22 -2.57
N GLU A 172 7.11 -7.50 -1.32
CA GLU A 172 8.01 -7.56 -0.18
C GLU A 172 7.58 -8.68 0.77
N PRO A 173 8.53 -9.28 1.53
CA PRO A 173 8.22 -10.29 2.53
C PRO A 173 7.55 -9.65 3.76
N LEU A 174 6.91 -10.48 4.62
CA LEU A 174 6.18 -10.00 5.82
C LEU A 174 7.08 -9.24 6.80
N GLU A 175 8.35 -9.58 6.88
CA GLU A 175 9.32 -8.89 7.75
C GLU A 175 9.41 -7.39 7.42
N ALA A 176 9.03 -6.99 6.21
CA ALA A 176 8.96 -5.58 5.84
C ALA A 176 7.92 -4.79 6.65
N LEU A 177 6.91 -5.45 7.23
CA LEU A 177 5.93 -4.80 8.11
C LEU A 177 6.57 -4.18 9.36
N ARG A 178 7.72 -4.68 9.81
CA ARG A 178 8.42 -4.15 10.99
C ARG A 178 8.78 -2.66 10.89
N ARG A 179 8.80 -2.10 9.70
CA ARG A 179 9.07 -0.67 9.51
C ARG A 179 7.81 0.19 9.42
N ALA A 180 6.63 -0.41 9.40
CA ALA A 180 5.37 0.31 9.46
C ALA A 180 5.06 0.76 10.89
N GLN A 181 4.26 1.80 11.05
CA GLN A 181 3.70 2.22 12.34
C GLN A 181 2.34 1.57 12.59
N LEU A 182 1.61 1.28 11.51
CA LEU A 182 0.29 0.66 11.60
C LEU A 182 0.08 -0.33 10.45
N VAL A 183 -0.44 -1.50 10.78
CA VAL A 183 -0.92 -2.47 9.79
C VAL A 183 -2.43 -2.57 9.86
N LEU A 184 -3.10 -2.40 8.74
CA LEU A 184 -4.55 -2.53 8.62
C LEU A 184 -4.90 -3.77 7.81
N VAL A 185 -5.62 -4.69 8.40
CA VAL A 185 -6.24 -5.81 7.69
C VAL A 185 -7.61 -5.35 7.19
N ILE A 186 -7.75 -5.28 5.87
CA ILE A 186 -8.93 -4.72 5.23
C ILE A 186 -9.97 -5.82 4.99
N ALA A 187 -11.10 -5.74 5.72
CA ALA A 187 -12.26 -6.59 5.49
C ALA A 187 -13.25 -5.88 4.54
N LYS A 188 -13.56 -6.53 3.43
CA LYS A 188 -14.55 -6.06 2.45
C LYS A 188 -15.87 -6.77 2.69
N GLY A 189 -16.65 -6.22 3.61
CA GLY A 189 -17.93 -6.79 4.01
C GLY A 189 -17.82 -7.86 5.12
N GLY A 190 -18.97 -8.30 5.64
CA GLY A 190 -19.04 -9.16 6.82
C GLY A 190 -18.44 -10.55 6.63
N CYS A 191 -18.50 -11.11 5.42
CA CYS A 191 -17.95 -12.45 5.12
C CYS A 191 -16.41 -12.54 5.23
N GLU A 192 -15.70 -11.42 5.14
CA GLU A 192 -14.23 -11.40 5.30
C GLU A 192 -13.78 -11.12 6.74
N LEU A 193 -14.71 -10.80 7.66
CA LEU A 193 -14.35 -10.35 9.02
C LEU A 193 -13.69 -11.47 9.84
N GLU A 194 -14.15 -12.68 9.73
CA GLU A 194 -13.56 -13.82 10.44
C GLU A 194 -12.14 -14.13 9.93
N SER A 195 -11.96 -14.15 8.62
CA SER A 195 -10.64 -14.31 8.00
C SER A 195 -9.69 -13.17 8.36
N ALA A 196 -10.21 -11.94 8.49
CA ALA A 196 -9.44 -10.80 8.94
C ALA A 196 -8.99 -10.93 10.40
N ARG A 197 -9.88 -11.41 11.29
CA ARG A 197 -9.56 -11.69 12.71
C ARG A 197 -8.46 -12.76 12.82
N ALA A 198 -8.58 -13.83 12.05
CA ALA A 198 -7.58 -14.90 12.03
C ALA A 198 -6.21 -14.35 11.58
N LEU A 199 -6.17 -13.56 10.53
CA LEU A 199 -4.93 -12.94 10.05
C LEU A 199 -4.32 -11.96 11.07
N VAL A 200 -5.13 -11.13 11.73
CA VAL A 200 -4.67 -10.25 12.80
C VAL A 200 -4.06 -11.05 13.95
N ALA A 201 -4.70 -12.13 14.36
CA ALA A 201 -4.18 -12.99 15.43
C ALA A 201 -2.84 -13.65 15.04
N GLU A 202 -2.67 -14.05 13.79
CA GLU A 202 -1.41 -14.58 13.25
C GLU A 202 -0.31 -13.50 13.25
N LEU A 203 -0.60 -12.32 12.72
CA LEU A 203 0.36 -11.22 12.63
C LEU A 203 0.83 -10.73 14.01
N ARG A 204 -0.08 -10.64 14.99
CA ARG A 204 0.25 -10.23 16.37
C ARG A 204 1.18 -11.20 17.10
N ARG A 205 1.27 -12.45 16.66
CA ARG A 205 2.23 -13.45 17.19
C ARG A 205 3.62 -13.31 16.59
N MET A 206 3.77 -12.57 15.48
CA MET A 206 5.06 -12.39 14.83
C MET A 206 5.88 -11.31 15.57
N PRO A 207 7.14 -11.59 15.93
CA PRO A 207 7.95 -10.63 16.68
C PRO A 207 8.29 -9.40 15.85
N GLY A 208 8.14 -8.22 16.48
CA GLY A 208 8.49 -6.93 15.88
C GLY A 208 7.49 -6.41 14.84
N ILE A 209 6.32 -7.03 14.71
CA ILE A 209 5.22 -6.46 13.94
C ILE A 209 4.58 -5.33 14.75
N PRO A 210 4.28 -4.17 14.13
CA PRO A 210 3.65 -3.04 14.81
C PRO A 210 2.18 -3.35 15.18
N GLN A 211 1.48 -2.32 15.65
CA GLN A 211 0.04 -2.40 15.89
C GLN A 211 -0.70 -2.90 14.63
N VAL A 212 -1.56 -3.90 14.82
CA VAL A 212 -2.37 -4.52 13.74
C VAL A 212 -3.84 -4.38 14.11
N GLU A 213 -4.62 -3.75 13.22
CA GLU A 213 -6.06 -3.51 13.40
C GLU A 213 -6.86 -3.98 12.18
N ILE A 214 -8.15 -4.22 12.40
CA ILE A 214 -9.09 -4.48 11.31
C ILE A 214 -9.71 -3.16 10.90
N PHE A 215 -9.72 -2.92 9.59
CA PHE A 215 -10.44 -1.80 9.01
C PHE A 215 -11.46 -2.34 8.00
N SER A 216 -12.72 -1.98 8.18
CA SER A 216 -13.79 -2.39 7.27
C SER A 216 -14.32 -1.20 6.49
N PHE A 217 -14.47 -1.39 5.18
CA PHE A 217 -15.24 -0.46 4.36
C PHE A 217 -16.69 -0.91 4.37
N GLN A 218 -17.58 0.00 4.76
CA GLN A 218 -19.02 -0.19 4.57
C GLN A 218 -19.43 0.57 3.30
N PRO A 219 -20.20 -0.05 2.40
CA PRO A 219 -20.81 0.68 1.29
C PRO A 219 -21.67 1.80 1.87
N GLY A 220 -21.52 3.01 1.38
CA GLY A 220 -22.46 4.09 1.60
C GLY A 220 -23.71 3.94 0.75
N GLU A 221 -24.59 4.92 0.79
CA GLU A 221 -25.70 5.00 -0.14
C GLU A 221 -25.20 5.13 -1.59
N TRP A 222 -25.96 4.55 -2.50
CA TRP A 222 -25.68 4.67 -3.92
C TRP A 222 -26.03 6.09 -4.38
N GLU A 223 -25.01 6.81 -4.84
CA GLU A 223 -25.20 8.10 -5.51
C GLU A 223 -25.08 7.89 -7.02
N THR A 224 -25.95 8.54 -7.79
CA THR A 224 -25.78 8.61 -9.24
C THR A 224 -24.58 9.48 -9.58
N LEU A 225 -23.94 9.25 -10.74
CA LEU A 225 -22.78 10.04 -11.16
C LEU A 225 -23.14 11.52 -11.44
N ASP A 226 -24.40 11.79 -11.60
CA ASP A 226 -24.95 13.11 -11.97
C ASP A 226 -25.53 13.88 -10.77
N GLY A 227 -25.41 13.37 -9.55
CA GLY A 227 -25.90 14.01 -8.31
C GLY A 227 -27.24 13.49 -7.85
#